data_53486153e848f5755339e51282eeb0d3
#
_entry.id   53486153e848f5755339e51282eeb0d3
#
_cell.length_a   1.000
_cell.length_b   1.000
_cell.length_c   1.000
_cell.angle_alpha   90.00
_cell.angle_beta   90.00
_cell.angle_gamma   90.00
#
_symmetry.space_group_name_H-M   'P 1'
#
loop_
_entity.id
_entity.type
_entity.pdbx_description
1 polymer ?
#
loop_
_entity_poly.entity_id
_entity_poly.type
_entity_poly.pdbx_seq_one_letter_code
_entity_poly.pdbx_strand_id
1 'polypeptide(L)'
;MEQAVNYANGVLSGKIDACKYVKQAAQRFLNDVNGTEFVYNEKAAMRALRFVELQKHSKGEWKGRRLILEDWQRFIIANLFGVYRHDGRRKYTRAYLEMPKKQGKSPLAAAIGNYMLLDELDGSPEVYSAATKLDQAAIVWQYAADMFKDFKDEADIDISISSSFNNKRIVYNGGVFRPIAYDERDKNDGLSVSCAIIDEYHAHPSDRIYNVLADGMAARHSPLLLAITTAGHNRDSACYKHREYCEKVLSGALRDDDLFALIYTIDEGDPWDEEKTHRKANPNYGVSVKPDYIKSKIAEARESGVKKDSFMIKHLNVWTDSYQTWVSSTDIDRVNCGFEPEYGAVCYAGLDLASSGDFTALALNFFKDGVHRVKFFYYLPEEKVRQWPGGIGEQVRDWIRDGFITMTPGKTTDYEYIERDLLKISENYTVHSIGFDPYNAKQFAAKMEVHGMNMRDFGQGITVISHPTKMTEELILSDKIIMDGNPVTSWMFSNVVIYTDANLNIKVIKSKDPNKKVDGVIACIMSVGEAIDEDNKEKDEWWEPQVL
;
A
#
# COMPACT_ATOMS: atom_id res chain seq x y z
N MET A 1 7.35 -28.70 -23.65
CA MET A 1 5.87 -28.67 -23.85
C MET A 1 5.13 -29.52 -22.83
N GLU A 2 5.44 -30.80 -22.71
CA GLU A 2 4.70 -31.77 -21.91
C GLU A 2 4.48 -31.35 -20.44
N GLN A 3 5.50 -30.87 -19.73
CA GLN A 3 5.36 -30.46 -18.32
C GLN A 3 4.41 -29.26 -18.13
N ALA A 4 4.47 -28.23 -18.98
CA ALA A 4 3.57 -27.09 -18.89
C ALA A 4 2.12 -27.47 -19.23
N VAL A 5 1.92 -28.37 -20.23
CA VAL A 5 0.61 -28.93 -20.57
C VAL A 5 0.08 -29.80 -19.43
N ASN A 6 0.94 -30.63 -18.82
CA ASN A 6 0.57 -31.46 -17.65
C ASN A 6 0.17 -30.61 -16.45
N TYR A 7 0.89 -29.51 -16.19
CA TYR A 7 0.51 -28.55 -15.15
C TYR A 7 -0.87 -27.95 -15.45
N ALA A 8 -1.10 -27.44 -16.67
CA ALA A 8 -2.37 -26.84 -17.06
C ALA A 8 -3.55 -27.85 -16.94
N ASN A 9 -3.36 -29.08 -17.40
CA ASN A 9 -4.35 -30.16 -17.26
C ASN A 9 -4.57 -30.55 -15.79
N GLY A 10 -3.52 -30.57 -14.96
CA GLY A 10 -3.61 -30.82 -13.52
C GLY A 10 -4.44 -29.78 -12.79
N VAL A 11 -4.26 -28.50 -13.17
CA VAL A 11 -5.05 -27.36 -12.66
C VAL A 11 -6.53 -27.48 -13.07
N LEU A 12 -6.80 -27.75 -14.33
CA LEU A 12 -8.18 -27.82 -14.85
C LEU A 12 -8.94 -29.04 -14.36
N SER A 13 -8.27 -30.17 -14.19
CA SER A 13 -8.88 -31.39 -13.64
C SER A 13 -9.09 -31.34 -12.13
N GLY A 14 -8.54 -30.32 -11.43
CA GLY A 14 -8.59 -30.22 -9.96
C GLY A 14 -7.59 -31.12 -9.23
N LYS A 15 -6.64 -31.76 -9.94
CA LYS A 15 -5.53 -32.51 -9.34
C LYS A 15 -4.56 -31.57 -8.61
N ILE A 16 -4.43 -30.35 -9.09
CA ILE A 16 -3.67 -29.26 -8.47
C ILE A 16 -4.68 -28.25 -7.93
N ASP A 17 -4.62 -27.96 -6.64
CA ASP A 17 -5.45 -26.93 -6.01
C ASP A 17 -5.12 -25.56 -6.61
N ALA A 18 -6.11 -24.91 -7.23
CA ALA A 18 -5.91 -23.65 -7.93
C ALA A 18 -7.19 -22.79 -7.89
N CYS A 19 -7.01 -21.46 -7.77
CA CYS A 19 -8.10 -20.49 -7.87
C CYS A 19 -8.59 -20.31 -9.31
N LYS A 20 -9.71 -19.62 -9.47
CA LYS A 20 -10.34 -19.37 -10.78
C LYS A 20 -9.36 -18.73 -11.79
N TYR A 21 -8.51 -17.80 -11.34
CA TYR A 21 -7.58 -17.08 -12.24
C TYR A 21 -6.47 -17.98 -12.79
N VAL A 22 -5.93 -18.87 -11.97
CA VAL A 22 -4.94 -19.87 -12.43
C VAL A 22 -5.57 -20.85 -13.41
N LYS A 23 -6.83 -21.28 -13.17
CA LYS A 23 -7.59 -22.13 -14.11
C LYS A 23 -7.81 -21.44 -15.45
N GLN A 24 -8.16 -20.15 -15.43
CA GLN A 24 -8.35 -19.35 -16.65
C GLN A 24 -7.03 -19.20 -17.42
N ALA A 25 -5.91 -18.94 -16.74
CA ALA A 25 -4.58 -18.89 -17.36
C ALA A 25 -4.19 -20.24 -17.99
N ALA A 26 -4.45 -21.35 -17.29
CA ALA A 26 -4.21 -22.71 -17.80
C ALA A 26 -5.04 -23.01 -19.05
N GLN A 27 -6.34 -22.65 -19.05
CA GLN A 27 -7.20 -22.82 -20.22
C GLN A 27 -6.73 -21.98 -21.40
N ARG A 28 -6.32 -20.73 -21.15
CA ARG A 28 -5.79 -19.85 -22.21
C ARG A 28 -4.53 -20.43 -22.85
N PHE A 29 -3.60 -20.96 -22.03
CA PHE A 29 -2.41 -21.63 -22.55
C PHE A 29 -2.75 -22.83 -23.42
N LEU A 30 -3.68 -23.71 -22.99
CA LEU A 30 -4.08 -24.86 -23.80
C LEU A 30 -4.75 -24.44 -25.10
N ASN A 31 -5.52 -23.37 -25.09
CA ASN A 31 -6.11 -22.82 -26.33
C ASN A 31 -5.00 -22.31 -27.28
N ASP A 32 -3.96 -21.66 -26.75
CA ASP A 32 -2.84 -21.17 -27.56
C ASP A 32 -2.02 -22.30 -28.20
N VAL A 33 -1.73 -23.36 -27.46
CA VAL A 33 -0.87 -24.46 -27.94
C VAL A 33 -1.60 -25.48 -28.81
N ASN A 34 -2.92 -25.61 -28.65
CA ASN A 34 -3.76 -26.51 -29.43
C ASN A 34 -4.46 -25.80 -30.60
N GLY A 35 -4.50 -24.48 -30.61
CA GLY A 35 -5.10 -23.66 -31.66
C GLY A 35 -4.18 -23.43 -32.85
N THR A 36 -4.66 -22.66 -33.81
CA THR A 36 -3.91 -22.28 -35.02
C THR A 36 -3.52 -20.80 -35.04
N GLU A 37 -3.94 -20.03 -34.05
CA GLU A 37 -3.70 -18.60 -34.01
C GLU A 37 -2.25 -18.24 -33.59
N PHE A 38 -1.64 -19.10 -32.77
CA PHE A 38 -0.27 -18.98 -32.31
C PHE A 38 0.52 -20.26 -32.58
N VAL A 39 1.85 -20.13 -32.59
CA VAL A 39 2.76 -21.25 -32.80
C VAL A 39 3.51 -21.54 -31.51
N TYR A 40 3.45 -22.79 -31.02
CA TYR A 40 4.29 -23.17 -29.88
C TYR A 40 5.68 -23.60 -30.33
N ASN A 41 6.69 -22.81 -29.97
CA ASN A 41 8.10 -23.09 -30.24
C ASN A 41 8.75 -23.80 -29.04
N GLU A 42 8.70 -25.12 -29.05
CA GLU A 42 9.26 -25.94 -27.96
C GLU A 42 10.77 -25.73 -27.77
N LYS A 43 11.52 -25.51 -28.85
CA LYS A 43 12.97 -25.28 -28.77
C LYS A 43 13.28 -23.98 -28.04
N ALA A 44 12.54 -22.92 -28.31
CA ALA A 44 12.69 -21.63 -27.64
C ALA A 44 12.31 -21.73 -26.16
N ALA A 45 11.18 -22.37 -25.82
CA ALA A 45 10.78 -22.62 -24.43
C ALA A 45 11.83 -23.42 -23.67
N MET A 46 12.36 -24.50 -24.26
CA MET A 46 13.37 -25.35 -23.63
C MET A 46 14.71 -24.63 -23.47
N ARG A 47 15.09 -23.75 -24.40
CA ARG A 47 16.29 -22.91 -24.27
C ARG A 47 16.18 -22.01 -23.06
N ALA A 48 15.06 -21.29 -22.90
CA ALA A 48 14.81 -20.42 -21.75
C ALA A 48 14.77 -21.21 -20.43
N LEU A 49 14.06 -22.33 -20.38
CA LEU A 49 13.99 -23.21 -19.20
C LEU A 49 15.37 -23.68 -18.76
N ARG A 50 16.16 -24.25 -19.69
CA ARG A 50 17.51 -24.75 -19.39
C ARG A 50 18.42 -23.63 -18.90
N PHE A 51 18.37 -22.45 -19.52
CA PHE A 51 19.15 -21.32 -19.08
C PHE A 51 18.82 -20.90 -17.64
N VAL A 52 17.53 -20.81 -17.30
CA VAL A 52 17.11 -20.47 -15.93
C VAL A 52 17.58 -21.54 -14.93
N GLU A 53 17.48 -22.82 -15.28
CA GLU A 53 17.93 -23.94 -14.41
C GLU A 53 19.47 -24.08 -14.28
N LEU A 54 20.24 -23.48 -15.18
CA LEU A 54 21.70 -23.41 -15.05
C LEU A 54 22.12 -22.41 -13.98
N GLN A 55 21.28 -21.44 -13.65
CA GLN A 55 21.59 -20.43 -12.63
C GLN A 55 21.47 -21.01 -11.21
N LYS A 56 22.14 -20.39 -10.25
CA LYS A 56 22.19 -20.87 -8.86
C LYS A 56 21.47 -19.93 -7.91
N HIS A 57 20.95 -20.51 -6.84
CA HIS A 57 20.42 -19.73 -5.72
C HIS A 57 21.55 -18.92 -5.05
N SER A 58 21.35 -17.63 -4.87
CA SER A 58 22.34 -16.74 -4.23
C SER A 58 22.18 -16.63 -2.72
N LYS A 59 21.00 -17.02 -2.16
CA LYS A 59 20.66 -16.83 -0.74
C LYS A 59 19.85 -18.03 -0.20
N GLY A 60 19.80 -18.11 1.14
CA GLY A 60 18.96 -19.07 1.87
C GLY A 60 19.52 -20.48 1.90
N GLU A 61 18.66 -21.46 2.23
CA GLU A 61 19.01 -22.87 2.41
C GLU A 61 19.51 -23.56 1.13
N TRP A 62 19.20 -22.98 -0.04
CA TRP A 62 19.60 -23.51 -1.36
C TRP A 62 20.80 -22.78 -1.98
N LYS A 63 21.44 -21.85 -1.26
CA LYS A 63 22.59 -21.08 -1.78
C LYS A 63 23.63 -22.00 -2.45
N GLY A 64 24.04 -21.64 -3.67
CA GLY A 64 25.02 -22.40 -4.48
C GLY A 64 24.46 -23.61 -5.22
N ARG A 65 23.20 -24.00 -4.98
CA ARG A 65 22.53 -25.07 -5.74
C ARG A 65 21.88 -24.48 -6.99
N ARG A 66 21.81 -25.23 -8.08
CA ARG A 66 21.09 -24.85 -9.29
C ARG A 66 19.60 -24.66 -8.99
N LEU A 67 18.97 -23.75 -9.75
CA LEU A 67 17.54 -23.55 -9.68
C LEU A 67 16.83 -24.79 -10.21
N ILE A 68 16.03 -25.43 -9.37
CA ILE A 68 15.11 -26.50 -9.78
C ILE A 68 13.75 -25.84 -9.86
N LEU A 69 13.26 -25.67 -11.09
CA LEU A 69 11.99 -25.01 -11.31
C LEU A 69 10.82 -25.92 -10.95
N GLU A 70 9.89 -25.39 -10.17
CA GLU A 70 8.59 -26.01 -9.93
C GLU A 70 7.71 -25.93 -11.19
N ASP A 71 6.70 -26.78 -11.31
CA ASP A 71 5.86 -26.89 -12.50
C ASP A 71 5.17 -25.57 -12.86
N TRP A 72 4.75 -24.77 -11.88
CA TRP A 72 4.17 -23.46 -12.08
C TRP A 72 5.18 -22.44 -12.64
N GLN A 73 6.45 -22.52 -12.27
CA GLN A 73 7.52 -21.69 -12.82
C GLN A 73 7.84 -22.08 -14.26
N ARG A 74 7.87 -23.38 -14.54
CA ARG A 74 7.99 -23.92 -15.92
C ARG A 74 6.82 -23.47 -16.78
N PHE A 75 5.61 -23.44 -16.24
CA PHE A 75 4.42 -22.95 -16.92
C PHE A 75 4.56 -21.47 -17.32
N ILE A 76 5.08 -20.59 -16.42
CA ILE A 76 5.35 -19.18 -16.73
C ILE A 76 6.35 -19.07 -17.90
N ILE A 77 7.50 -19.77 -17.80
CA ILE A 77 8.55 -19.69 -18.81
C ILE A 77 8.06 -20.24 -20.16
N ALA A 78 7.30 -21.33 -20.15
CA ALA A 78 6.72 -21.90 -21.36
C ALA A 78 5.75 -20.94 -22.06
N ASN A 79 4.95 -20.18 -21.30
CA ASN A 79 4.09 -19.13 -21.86
C ASN A 79 4.93 -17.99 -22.45
N LEU A 80 5.82 -17.40 -21.66
CA LEU A 80 6.56 -16.20 -22.05
C LEU A 80 7.51 -16.41 -23.22
N PHE A 81 8.13 -17.60 -23.30
CA PHE A 81 9.19 -17.89 -24.27
C PHE A 81 8.86 -19.03 -25.23
N GLY A 82 7.69 -19.64 -25.13
CA GLY A 82 7.29 -20.73 -26.01
C GLY A 82 6.18 -20.37 -26.99
N VAL A 83 5.34 -19.38 -26.70
CA VAL A 83 4.20 -19.00 -27.56
C VAL A 83 4.58 -17.83 -28.46
N TYR A 84 4.43 -18.03 -29.78
CA TYR A 84 4.85 -17.09 -30.83
C TYR A 84 3.70 -16.73 -31.77
N ARG A 85 3.77 -15.55 -32.34
CA ARG A 85 2.98 -15.11 -33.48
C ARG A 85 3.56 -15.71 -34.76
N HIS A 86 2.77 -15.77 -35.83
CA HIS A 86 3.23 -16.27 -37.15
C HIS A 86 4.34 -15.42 -37.76
N ASP A 87 4.50 -14.17 -37.33
CA ASP A 87 5.58 -13.28 -37.78
C ASP A 87 6.92 -13.50 -37.02
N GLY A 88 6.98 -14.51 -36.15
CA GLY A 88 8.19 -14.87 -35.39
C GLY A 88 8.42 -14.10 -34.11
N ARG A 89 7.54 -13.15 -33.76
CA ARG A 89 7.60 -12.45 -32.48
C ARG A 89 6.96 -13.27 -31.36
N ARG A 90 7.45 -13.11 -30.12
CA ARG A 90 6.76 -13.71 -28.96
C ARG A 90 5.34 -13.15 -28.86
N LYS A 91 4.41 -14.00 -28.42
CA LYS A 91 3.03 -13.57 -28.19
C LYS A 91 2.99 -12.50 -27.08
N TYR A 92 3.63 -12.78 -25.95
CA TYR A 92 3.53 -11.96 -24.76
C TYR A 92 4.69 -10.97 -24.68
N THR A 93 4.35 -9.68 -24.65
CA THR A 93 5.28 -8.57 -24.39
C THR A 93 5.10 -7.97 -23.00
N ARG A 94 3.99 -8.29 -22.32
CA ARG A 94 3.68 -7.87 -20.96
C ARG A 94 3.28 -9.07 -20.12
N ALA A 95 3.75 -9.10 -18.88
CA ALA A 95 3.40 -10.13 -17.93
C ALA A 95 3.07 -9.54 -16.55
N TYR A 96 2.01 -10.05 -15.93
CA TYR A 96 1.58 -9.70 -14.57
C TYR A 96 1.55 -10.97 -13.72
N LEU A 97 2.43 -11.04 -12.73
CA LEU A 97 2.52 -12.16 -11.80
C LEU A 97 2.19 -11.70 -10.38
N GLU A 98 1.04 -12.09 -9.88
CA GLU A 98 0.59 -11.76 -8.53
C GLU A 98 0.45 -13.02 -7.69
N MET A 99 1.17 -13.08 -6.58
CA MET A 99 1.17 -14.23 -5.68
C MET A 99 1.69 -13.85 -4.29
N PRO A 100 1.39 -14.64 -3.23
CA PRO A 100 1.84 -14.39 -1.87
C PRO A 100 3.35 -14.20 -1.74
N LYS A 101 3.80 -13.74 -0.56
CA LYS A 101 5.24 -13.66 -0.24
C LYS A 101 5.87 -15.05 -0.18
N LYS A 102 7.20 -15.11 -0.38
CA LYS A 102 8.02 -16.33 -0.29
C LYS A 102 7.81 -17.38 -1.40
N GLN A 103 7.22 -16.98 -2.55
CA GLN A 103 7.08 -17.87 -3.72
C GLN A 103 8.31 -17.85 -4.66
N GLY A 104 9.35 -17.07 -4.38
CA GLY A 104 10.51 -16.98 -5.26
C GLY A 104 10.33 -16.08 -6.49
N LYS A 105 9.42 -15.08 -6.44
CA LYS A 105 9.17 -14.14 -7.54
C LYS A 105 10.44 -13.42 -8.01
N SER A 106 11.14 -12.74 -7.09
CA SER A 106 12.30 -11.91 -7.43
C SER A 106 13.48 -12.71 -7.99
N PRO A 107 13.86 -13.90 -7.45
CA PRO A 107 14.84 -14.78 -8.10
C PRO A 107 14.45 -15.24 -9.49
N LEU A 108 13.18 -15.64 -9.71
CA LEU A 108 12.69 -16.05 -11.03
C LEU A 108 12.75 -14.88 -12.02
N ALA A 109 12.30 -13.70 -11.61
CA ALA A 109 12.35 -12.49 -12.44
C ALA A 109 13.79 -12.08 -12.78
N ALA A 110 14.72 -12.19 -11.82
CA ALA A 110 16.14 -11.94 -12.05
C ALA A 110 16.72 -12.91 -13.08
N ALA A 111 16.39 -14.20 -12.99
CA ALA A 111 16.83 -15.21 -13.94
C ALA A 111 16.26 -14.98 -15.35
N ILE A 112 15.00 -14.52 -15.44
CA ILE A 112 14.39 -14.09 -16.71
C ILE A 112 15.12 -12.84 -17.26
N GLY A 113 15.42 -11.84 -16.40
CA GLY A 113 16.19 -10.66 -16.80
C GLY A 113 17.57 -11.01 -17.35
N ASN A 114 18.27 -11.97 -16.73
CA ASN A 114 19.54 -12.49 -17.22
C ASN A 114 19.39 -13.19 -18.59
N TYR A 115 18.32 -13.96 -18.79
CA TYR A 115 18.02 -14.58 -20.09
C TYR A 115 17.80 -13.52 -21.17
N MET A 116 17.06 -12.47 -20.87
CA MET A 116 16.78 -11.36 -21.79
C MET A 116 18.01 -10.51 -22.10
N LEU A 117 18.99 -10.40 -21.17
CA LEU A 117 20.26 -9.72 -21.42
C LEU A 117 21.13 -10.49 -22.42
N LEU A 118 21.02 -11.82 -22.43
CA LEU A 118 21.78 -12.67 -23.36
C LEU A 118 21.05 -12.90 -24.69
N ASP A 119 19.86 -12.31 -24.91
CA ASP A 119 19.10 -12.47 -26.14
C ASP A 119 19.76 -11.70 -27.29
N GLU A 120 20.46 -12.44 -28.14
CA GLU A 120 21.21 -11.89 -29.28
C GLU A 120 20.31 -11.29 -30.38
N LEU A 121 19.02 -11.64 -30.40
CA LEU A 121 18.07 -11.16 -31.42
C LEU A 121 17.73 -9.67 -31.27
N ASP A 122 17.97 -9.08 -30.10
CA ASP A 122 17.56 -7.70 -29.80
C ASP A 122 18.69 -6.67 -29.94
N GLY A 123 19.91 -7.08 -30.25
CA GLY A 123 21.10 -6.22 -30.43
C GLY A 123 21.28 -5.20 -29.29
N SER A 124 22.30 -5.36 -28.44
CA SER A 124 22.53 -4.52 -27.26
C SER A 124 21.31 -4.36 -26.36
N PRO A 125 20.79 -5.44 -25.74
CA PRO A 125 19.58 -5.38 -24.95
C PRO A 125 19.73 -4.53 -23.69
N GLU A 126 18.71 -3.72 -23.39
CA GLU A 126 18.62 -2.94 -22.16
C GLU A 126 17.60 -3.57 -21.21
N VAL A 127 18.10 -4.07 -20.06
CA VAL A 127 17.29 -4.70 -19.03
C VAL A 127 17.25 -3.80 -17.79
N TYR A 128 16.06 -3.61 -17.23
CA TYR A 128 15.83 -2.76 -16.07
C TYR A 128 15.09 -3.50 -14.97
N SER A 129 15.56 -3.38 -13.71
CA SER A 129 14.74 -3.67 -12.54
C SER A 129 14.28 -2.35 -11.93
N ALA A 130 12.98 -2.22 -11.69
CA ALA A 130 12.35 -1.00 -11.21
C ALA A 130 11.59 -1.24 -9.90
N ALA A 131 11.66 -0.30 -8.97
CA ALA A 131 10.88 -0.25 -7.74
C ALA A 131 10.69 1.20 -7.27
N THR A 132 9.95 1.40 -6.18
CA THR A 132 9.71 2.74 -5.61
C THR A 132 10.98 3.44 -5.13
N LYS A 133 11.98 2.65 -4.67
CA LYS A 133 13.30 3.13 -4.23
C LYS A 133 14.40 2.34 -4.93
N LEU A 134 15.54 2.99 -5.17
CA LEU A 134 16.67 2.35 -5.86
C LEU A 134 17.20 1.10 -5.13
N ASP A 135 17.23 1.12 -3.79
CA ASP A 135 17.67 -0.03 -3.00
C ASP A 135 16.73 -1.23 -3.16
N GLN A 136 15.42 -1.00 -3.32
CA GLN A 136 14.45 -2.06 -3.61
C GLN A 136 14.63 -2.59 -5.04
N ALA A 137 14.78 -1.69 -6.03
CA ALA A 137 15.06 -2.09 -7.42
C ALA A 137 16.37 -2.90 -7.51
N ALA A 138 17.36 -2.56 -6.69
CA ALA A 138 18.62 -3.27 -6.61
C ALA A 138 18.51 -4.70 -6.05
N ILE A 139 17.41 -5.09 -5.41
CA ILE A 139 17.21 -6.46 -4.91
C ILE A 139 17.17 -7.46 -6.07
N VAL A 140 16.34 -7.21 -7.08
CA VAL A 140 16.25 -8.08 -8.27
C VAL A 140 17.56 -8.06 -9.05
N TRP A 141 18.15 -6.89 -9.22
CA TRP A 141 19.46 -6.76 -9.86
C TRP A 141 20.56 -7.55 -9.10
N GLN A 142 20.54 -7.53 -7.76
CA GLN A 142 21.53 -8.27 -6.97
C GLN A 142 21.40 -9.78 -7.15
N TYR A 143 20.16 -10.32 -7.20
CA TYR A 143 19.94 -11.73 -7.57
C TYR A 143 20.54 -12.03 -8.95
N ALA A 144 20.28 -11.18 -9.94
CA ALA A 144 20.80 -11.34 -11.29
C ALA A 144 22.32 -11.32 -11.33
N ALA A 145 22.95 -10.35 -10.64
CA ALA A 145 24.39 -10.22 -10.57
C ALA A 145 25.06 -11.43 -9.88
N ASP A 146 24.47 -11.91 -8.78
CA ASP A 146 25.00 -13.07 -8.07
C ASP A 146 24.89 -14.35 -8.92
N MET A 147 23.79 -14.54 -9.64
CA MET A 147 23.60 -15.66 -10.57
C MET A 147 24.63 -15.62 -11.70
N PHE A 148 24.93 -14.45 -12.25
CA PHE A 148 25.93 -14.33 -13.30
C PHE A 148 27.37 -14.48 -12.83
N LYS A 149 27.70 -14.16 -11.58
CA LYS A 149 29.05 -14.44 -11.04
C LYS A 149 29.43 -15.91 -11.15
N ASP A 150 28.50 -16.79 -10.78
CA ASP A 150 28.73 -18.23 -10.89
C ASP A 150 28.68 -18.73 -12.35
N PHE A 151 27.75 -18.17 -13.14
CA PHE A 151 27.50 -18.61 -14.51
C PHE A 151 28.62 -18.23 -15.49
N LYS A 152 29.20 -17.02 -15.40
CA LYS A 152 30.25 -16.56 -16.32
C LYS A 152 31.51 -17.44 -16.24
N ASP A 153 31.86 -17.91 -15.03
CA ASP A 153 33.05 -18.74 -14.81
C ASP A 153 32.83 -20.16 -15.36
N GLU A 154 31.61 -20.70 -15.27
CA GLU A 154 31.25 -22.03 -15.80
C GLU A 154 31.08 -22.05 -17.32
N ALA A 155 30.62 -20.95 -17.91
CA ALA A 155 30.26 -20.85 -19.34
C ALA A 155 31.35 -20.17 -20.18
N ASP A 156 32.43 -19.66 -19.59
CA ASP A 156 33.51 -18.88 -20.23
C ASP A 156 32.95 -17.70 -21.05
N ILE A 157 32.05 -16.92 -20.43
CA ILE A 157 31.39 -15.76 -21.06
C ILE A 157 31.92 -14.47 -20.44
N ASP A 158 32.29 -13.51 -21.28
CA ASP A 158 32.78 -12.19 -20.86
C ASP A 158 31.62 -11.28 -20.39
N ILE A 159 31.23 -11.42 -19.12
CA ILE A 159 30.24 -10.59 -18.45
C ILE A 159 30.94 -9.69 -17.43
N SER A 160 30.79 -8.37 -17.60
CA SER A 160 31.27 -7.38 -16.65
C SER A 160 30.20 -7.01 -15.62
N ILE A 161 30.52 -7.11 -14.31
CA ILE A 161 29.60 -6.79 -13.21
C ILE A 161 30.21 -5.70 -12.33
N SER A 162 29.57 -4.54 -12.27
CA SER A 162 29.89 -3.46 -11.34
C SER A 162 28.84 -3.36 -10.24
N SER A 163 29.25 -3.50 -8.98
CA SER A 163 28.36 -3.46 -7.79
C SER A 163 28.59 -2.22 -6.94
N SER A 164 29.29 -1.18 -7.45
CA SER A 164 29.48 0.06 -6.70
C SER A 164 28.16 0.78 -6.45
N PHE A 165 28.04 1.49 -5.34
CA PHE A 165 26.80 2.11 -4.88
C PHE A 165 26.09 2.95 -5.97
N ASN A 166 26.86 3.77 -6.69
CA ASN A 166 26.33 4.68 -7.73
C ASN A 166 26.36 4.08 -9.14
N ASN A 167 26.84 2.84 -9.35
CA ASN A 167 27.01 2.26 -10.67
C ASN A 167 26.79 0.76 -10.67
N LYS A 168 25.56 0.34 -10.28
CA LYS A 168 25.14 -1.06 -10.36
C LYS A 168 24.77 -1.39 -11.80
N ARG A 169 25.57 -2.22 -12.47
CA ARG A 169 25.29 -2.67 -13.83
C ARG A 169 25.93 -4.03 -14.12
N ILE A 170 25.25 -4.81 -14.96
CA ILE A 170 25.80 -6.00 -15.61
C ILE A 170 25.87 -5.67 -17.08
N VAL A 171 27.00 -5.91 -17.72
CA VAL A 171 27.22 -5.60 -19.14
C VAL A 171 27.64 -6.88 -19.88
N TYR A 172 27.01 -7.14 -21.00
CA TYR A 172 27.31 -8.22 -21.91
C TYR A 172 27.06 -7.79 -23.36
N ASN A 173 28.06 -7.94 -24.23
CA ASN A 173 27.99 -7.68 -25.67
C ASN A 173 27.24 -6.38 -26.06
N GLY A 174 27.57 -5.28 -25.36
CA GLY A 174 26.93 -3.97 -25.55
C GLY A 174 25.59 -3.80 -24.85
N GLY A 175 24.96 -4.88 -24.38
CA GLY A 175 23.75 -4.82 -23.56
C GLY A 175 24.02 -4.48 -22.11
N VAL A 176 23.00 -4.02 -21.37
CA VAL A 176 23.12 -3.61 -19.97
C VAL A 176 21.92 -4.05 -19.13
N PHE A 177 22.19 -4.53 -17.90
CA PHE A 177 21.15 -4.71 -16.89
C PHE A 177 21.46 -3.81 -15.69
N ARG A 178 20.55 -2.89 -15.35
CA ARG A 178 20.71 -1.94 -14.24
C ARG A 178 19.42 -1.70 -13.46
N PRO A 179 19.49 -1.39 -12.14
CA PRO A 179 18.33 -0.97 -11.37
C PRO A 179 18.01 0.51 -11.65
N ILE A 180 16.72 0.84 -11.63
CA ILE A 180 16.18 2.20 -11.71
C ILE A 180 15.13 2.42 -10.62
N ALA A 181 15.02 3.66 -10.13
CA ALA A 181 13.98 4.05 -9.19
C ALA A 181 12.90 4.88 -9.88
N TYR A 182 11.71 4.91 -9.27
CA TYR A 182 10.71 5.90 -9.58
C TYR A 182 11.28 7.30 -9.29
N ASP A 183 11.52 8.11 -10.35
CA ASP A 183 11.98 9.49 -10.22
C ASP A 183 10.93 10.43 -10.83
N GLU A 184 10.42 11.36 -10.01
CA GLU A 184 9.44 12.37 -10.44
C GLU A 184 10.02 13.39 -11.44
N ARG A 185 11.34 13.40 -11.66
CA ARG A 185 12.05 14.42 -12.44
C ARG A 185 12.32 14.05 -13.90
N ASP A 186 11.52 13.19 -14.52
CA ASP A 186 11.59 12.82 -15.95
C ASP A 186 12.94 12.27 -16.46
N LYS A 187 13.79 11.74 -15.58
CA LYS A 187 15.10 11.19 -15.94
C LYS A 187 15.07 9.86 -16.68
N ASN A 188 13.91 9.22 -16.74
CA ASN A 188 13.75 7.90 -17.35
C ASN A 188 13.15 7.95 -18.77
N ASP A 189 12.96 9.12 -19.35
CA ASP A 189 12.55 9.27 -20.75
C ASP A 189 13.70 8.92 -21.70
N GLY A 190 13.37 8.26 -22.83
CA GLY A 190 14.35 7.88 -23.84
C GLY A 190 15.05 6.53 -23.62
N LEU A 191 14.53 5.67 -22.73
CA LEU A 191 15.02 4.30 -22.56
C LEU A 191 14.61 3.43 -23.76
N SER A 192 15.48 2.49 -24.14
CA SER A 192 15.21 1.49 -25.21
C SER A 192 15.09 0.11 -24.57
N VAL A 193 13.90 -0.19 -24.05
CA VAL A 193 13.67 -1.29 -23.12
C VAL A 193 13.50 -2.63 -23.84
N SER A 194 14.45 -3.54 -23.66
CA SER A 194 14.31 -4.94 -24.07
C SER A 194 13.60 -5.78 -23.02
N CYS A 195 13.91 -5.52 -21.74
CA CYS A 195 13.20 -6.13 -20.61
C CYS A 195 13.09 -5.17 -19.43
N ALA A 196 11.91 -5.06 -18.84
CA ALA A 196 11.68 -4.35 -17.60
C ALA A 196 11.05 -5.27 -16.55
N ILE A 197 11.58 -5.25 -15.34
CA ILE A 197 11.06 -5.98 -14.19
C ILE A 197 10.61 -4.97 -13.15
N ILE A 198 9.31 -4.86 -12.91
CA ILE A 198 8.74 -4.01 -11.87
C ILE A 198 8.45 -4.87 -10.65
N ASP A 199 9.22 -4.69 -9.59
CA ASP A 199 9.03 -5.44 -8.33
C ASP A 199 8.14 -4.67 -7.35
N GLU A 200 7.36 -5.42 -6.56
CA GLU A 200 6.39 -4.91 -5.57
C GLU A 200 5.47 -3.82 -6.18
N TYR A 201 4.87 -4.12 -7.34
CA TYR A 201 4.06 -3.15 -8.10
C TYR A 201 2.92 -2.55 -7.26
N HIS A 202 2.37 -3.30 -6.27
CA HIS A 202 1.35 -2.79 -5.34
C HIS A 202 1.82 -1.58 -4.50
N ALA A 203 3.13 -1.41 -4.31
CA ALA A 203 3.69 -0.31 -3.51
C ALA A 203 3.93 0.98 -4.33
N HIS A 204 3.81 0.92 -5.66
CA HIS A 204 4.03 2.09 -6.51
C HIS A 204 2.87 3.09 -6.38
N PRO A 205 3.18 4.40 -6.22
CA PRO A 205 2.17 5.43 -6.00
C PRO A 205 1.29 5.69 -7.25
N SER A 206 1.80 5.39 -8.45
CA SER A 206 1.10 5.55 -9.72
C SER A 206 1.62 4.54 -10.75
N ASP A 207 1.01 4.51 -11.93
CA ASP A 207 1.40 3.70 -13.09
C ASP A 207 2.52 4.33 -13.94
N ARG A 208 3.04 5.49 -13.55
CA ARG A 208 4.02 6.25 -14.34
C ARG A 208 5.24 5.42 -14.77
N ILE A 209 5.90 4.73 -13.82
CA ILE A 209 7.09 3.92 -14.15
C ILE A 209 6.73 2.76 -15.09
N TYR A 210 5.53 2.17 -14.92
CA TYR A 210 5.02 1.14 -15.82
C TYR A 210 4.89 1.70 -17.24
N ASN A 211 4.25 2.86 -17.38
CA ASN A 211 4.00 3.48 -18.70
C ASN A 211 5.30 3.90 -19.38
N VAL A 212 6.23 4.55 -18.67
CA VAL A 212 7.56 4.95 -19.21
C VAL A 212 8.33 3.74 -19.73
N LEU A 213 8.34 2.63 -18.98
CA LEU A 213 9.02 1.41 -19.39
C LEU A 213 8.30 0.72 -20.57
N ALA A 214 6.97 0.73 -20.58
CA ALA A 214 6.18 0.19 -21.70
C ALA A 214 6.39 1.00 -22.99
N ASP A 215 6.41 2.32 -22.91
CA ASP A 215 6.67 3.21 -24.04
C ASP A 215 8.10 3.01 -24.60
N GLY A 216 9.08 2.79 -23.70
CA GLY A 216 10.46 2.45 -24.09
C GLY A 216 10.63 1.14 -24.84
N MET A 217 9.63 0.27 -24.86
CA MET A 217 9.64 -1.01 -25.58
C MET A 217 9.31 -0.89 -27.07
N ALA A 218 8.75 0.24 -27.52
CA ALA A 218 8.15 0.38 -28.85
C ALA A 218 9.08 0.04 -30.03
N ALA A 219 10.39 0.27 -29.86
CA ALA A 219 11.38 0.02 -30.91
C ALA A 219 11.98 -1.40 -30.91
N ARG A 220 11.63 -2.24 -29.94
CA ARG A 220 12.20 -3.57 -29.75
C ARG A 220 11.36 -4.64 -30.45
N HIS A 221 12.02 -5.68 -30.98
CA HIS A 221 11.34 -6.74 -31.73
C HIS A 221 10.49 -7.66 -30.83
N SER A 222 11.02 -8.05 -29.68
CA SER A 222 10.35 -8.95 -28.73
C SER A 222 10.65 -8.54 -27.29
N PRO A 223 10.17 -7.36 -26.85
CA PRO A 223 10.43 -6.87 -25.50
C PRO A 223 9.59 -7.63 -24.46
N LEU A 224 9.92 -7.45 -23.18
CA LEU A 224 9.14 -8.01 -22.08
C LEU A 224 9.07 -7.04 -20.90
N LEU A 225 7.87 -6.62 -20.51
CA LEU A 225 7.62 -5.95 -19.24
C LEU A 225 7.01 -6.95 -18.27
N LEU A 226 7.71 -7.25 -17.18
CA LEU A 226 7.32 -8.19 -16.16
C LEU A 226 7.00 -7.47 -14.86
N ALA A 227 5.74 -7.30 -14.53
CA ALA A 227 5.28 -6.78 -13.23
C ALA A 227 5.08 -7.96 -12.27
N ILE A 228 5.81 -7.95 -11.15
CA ILE A 228 5.68 -8.93 -10.08
C ILE A 228 5.22 -8.24 -8.80
N THR A 229 4.26 -8.85 -8.11
CA THR A 229 3.65 -8.23 -6.95
C THR A 229 3.01 -9.22 -5.99
N THR A 230 2.67 -8.74 -4.81
CA THR A 230 1.68 -9.33 -3.90
C THR A 230 0.43 -8.44 -3.89
N ALA A 231 -0.66 -8.93 -3.30
CA ALA A 231 -1.79 -8.08 -2.95
C ALA A 231 -1.37 -6.93 -2.02
N GLY A 232 -2.17 -5.90 -2.00
CA GLY A 232 -1.99 -4.71 -1.16
C GLY A 232 -3.28 -4.32 -0.43
N HIS A 233 -3.25 -3.15 0.22
CA HIS A 233 -4.37 -2.60 1.00
C HIS A 233 -5.20 -1.56 0.23
N ASN A 234 -4.77 -1.13 -0.96
CA ASN A 234 -5.39 -0.01 -1.68
C ASN A 234 -5.95 -0.47 -3.02
N ARG A 235 -7.26 -0.68 -3.08
CA ARG A 235 -7.97 -1.04 -4.32
C ARG A 235 -8.10 0.12 -5.31
N ASP A 236 -7.81 1.35 -4.91
CA ASP A 236 -7.75 2.49 -5.85
C ASP A 236 -6.37 2.63 -6.52
N SER A 237 -5.39 1.82 -6.12
CA SER A 237 -4.02 1.86 -6.66
C SER A 237 -3.95 1.51 -8.14
N ALA A 238 -2.93 2.01 -8.81
CA ALA A 238 -2.62 1.65 -10.20
C ALA A 238 -2.46 0.13 -10.38
N CYS A 239 -1.82 -0.54 -9.40
CA CYS A 239 -1.64 -1.99 -9.41
C CYS A 239 -2.97 -2.74 -9.35
N TYR A 240 -3.92 -2.32 -8.49
CA TYR A 240 -5.22 -2.98 -8.41
C TYR A 240 -6.05 -2.77 -9.67
N LYS A 241 -6.05 -1.58 -10.24
CA LYS A 241 -6.70 -1.31 -11.54
C LYS A 241 -6.10 -2.16 -12.67
N HIS A 242 -4.77 -2.34 -12.65
CA HIS A 242 -4.10 -3.25 -13.60
C HIS A 242 -4.49 -4.71 -13.36
N ARG A 243 -4.66 -5.13 -12.10
CA ARG A 243 -5.19 -6.45 -11.74
C ARG A 243 -6.60 -6.66 -12.28
N GLU A 244 -7.51 -5.70 -12.13
CA GLU A 244 -8.86 -5.77 -12.70
C GLU A 244 -8.84 -5.92 -14.23
N TYR A 245 -7.91 -5.22 -14.88
CA TYR A 245 -7.68 -5.41 -16.32
C TYR A 245 -7.24 -6.85 -16.64
N CYS A 246 -6.29 -7.40 -15.88
CA CYS A 246 -5.84 -8.78 -16.01
C CYS A 246 -6.99 -9.79 -15.78
N GLU A 247 -7.87 -9.56 -14.83
CA GLU A 247 -9.05 -10.40 -14.55
C GLU A 247 -10.01 -10.42 -15.74
N LYS A 248 -10.25 -9.27 -16.40
CA LYS A 248 -11.06 -9.17 -17.60
C LYS A 248 -10.45 -9.94 -18.77
N VAL A 249 -9.11 -9.89 -18.91
CA VAL A 249 -8.38 -10.66 -19.93
C VAL A 249 -8.44 -12.16 -19.65
N LEU A 250 -8.23 -12.58 -18.39
CA LEU A 250 -8.28 -13.98 -17.98
C LEU A 250 -9.67 -14.59 -18.15
N SER A 251 -10.73 -13.84 -17.86
CA SER A 251 -12.12 -14.29 -18.03
C SER A 251 -12.59 -14.30 -19.48
N GLY A 252 -11.82 -13.73 -20.42
CA GLY A 252 -12.21 -13.57 -21.81
C GLY A 252 -13.18 -12.40 -22.06
N ALA A 253 -13.50 -11.60 -21.05
CA ALA A 253 -14.33 -10.39 -21.21
C ALA A 253 -13.61 -9.30 -22.01
N LEU A 254 -12.28 -9.33 -22.02
CA LEU A 254 -11.43 -8.47 -22.83
C LEU A 254 -10.35 -9.31 -23.52
N ARG A 255 -10.15 -9.07 -24.82
CA ARG A 255 -9.05 -9.71 -25.55
C ARG A 255 -7.81 -8.83 -25.51
N ASP A 256 -6.72 -9.36 -24.97
CA ASP A 256 -5.39 -8.77 -25.02
C ASP A 256 -4.37 -9.92 -25.18
N ASP A 257 -3.86 -10.07 -26.39
CA ASP A 257 -2.97 -11.18 -26.75
C ASP A 257 -1.52 -10.90 -26.34
N ASP A 258 -1.17 -9.63 -26.03
CA ASP A 258 0.17 -9.23 -25.59
C ASP A 258 0.39 -9.42 -24.09
N LEU A 259 -0.68 -9.63 -23.31
CA LEU A 259 -0.63 -9.73 -21.86
C LEU A 259 -0.72 -11.17 -21.37
N PHE A 260 0.30 -11.64 -20.67
CA PHE A 260 0.25 -12.83 -19.81
C PHE A 260 -0.10 -12.44 -18.39
N ALA A 261 -1.15 -12.98 -17.82
CA ALA A 261 -1.54 -12.76 -16.42
C ALA A 261 -1.58 -14.09 -15.66
N LEU A 262 -1.02 -14.11 -14.45
CA LEU A 262 -1.10 -15.24 -13.54
C LEU A 262 -1.27 -14.73 -12.11
N ILE A 263 -2.43 -15.03 -11.50
CA ILE A 263 -2.84 -14.55 -10.20
C ILE A 263 -3.12 -15.75 -9.29
N TYR A 264 -2.28 -15.94 -8.27
CA TYR A 264 -2.47 -16.92 -7.21
C TYR A 264 -3.12 -16.26 -6.01
N THR A 265 -4.33 -16.67 -5.69
CA THR A 265 -5.12 -16.19 -4.55
C THR A 265 -6.10 -17.29 -4.14
N ILE A 266 -7.06 -16.97 -3.29
CA ILE A 266 -8.19 -17.83 -2.94
C ILE A 266 -9.43 -17.41 -3.72
N ASP A 267 -10.44 -18.29 -3.80
CA ASP A 267 -11.74 -17.95 -4.35
C ASP A 267 -12.68 -17.40 -3.26
N GLU A 268 -13.71 -16.68 -3.67
CA GLU A 268 -14.73 -16.19 -2.76
C GLU A 268 -15.43 -17.35 -2.06
N GLY A 269 -15.59 -17.24 -0.73
CA GLY A 269 -16.16 -18.29 0.12
C GLY A 269 -15.19 -19.37 0.57
N ASP A 270 -13.94 -19.37 0.10
CA ASP A 270 -12.92 -20.30 0.62
C ASP A 270 -12.62 -20.01 2.11
N PRO A 271 -12.60 -21.04 2.98
CA PRO A 271 -12.20 -20.88 4.36
C PRO A 271 -10.72 -20.54 4.46
N TRP A 272 -10.42 -19.34 5.01
CA TRP A 272 -9.08 -18.75 5.00
C TRP A 272 -8.03 -19.51 5.84
N ASP A 273 -8.46 -20.36 6.77
CA ASP A 273 -7.60 -21.09 7.73
C ASP A 273 -7.47 -22.60 7.40
N GLU A 274 -7.95 -23.05 6.24
CA GLU A 274 -7.81 -24.44 5.78
C GLU A 274 -6.58 -24.64 4.87
N GLU A 275 -5.92 -25.77 5.03
CA GLU A 275 -4.72 -26.12 4.27
C GLU A 275 -4.96 -26.16 2.75
N LYS A 276 -6.11 -26.64 2.29
CA LYS A 276 -6.47 -26.66 0.87
C LYS A 276 -6.49 -25.26 0.27
N THR A 277 -7.02 -24.29 1.01
CA THR A 277 -7.04 -22.87 0.61
C THR A 277 -5.62 -22.30 0.55
N HIS A 278 -4.76 -22.70 1.51
CA HIS A 278 -3.36 -22.26 1.49
C HIS A 278 -2.60 -22.81 0.27
N ARG A 279 -2.82 -24.07 -0.10
CA ARG A 279 -2.23 -24.67 -1.32
C ARG A 279 -2.71 -23.95 -2.58
N LYS A 280 -3.97 -23.56 -2.65
CA LYS A 280 -4.55 -22.82 -3.78
C LYS A 280 -3.86 -21.48 -4.02
N ALA A 281 -3.55 -20.74 -2.97
CA ALA A 281 -2.86 -19.44 -3.05
C ALA A 281 -1.33 -19.55 -3.18
N ASN A 282 -0.73 -20.63 -2.66
CA ASN A 282 0.72 -20.75 -2.53
C ASN A 282 1.24 -21.91 -3.38
N PRO A 283 1.66 -21.66 -4.64
CA PRO A 283 2.18 -22.73 -5.51
C PRO A 283 3.46 -23.40 -4.96
N ASN A 284 4.19 -22.75 -4.07
CA ASN A 284 5.36 -23.30 -3.36
C ASN A 284 5.04 -23.81 -1.94
N TYR A 285 3.77 -24.14 -1.66
CA TYR A 285 3.40 -24.72 -0.36
C TYR A 285 4.11 -26.06 -0.12
N GLY A 286 4.79 -26.18 0.99
CA GLY A 286 5.65 -27.35 1.33
C GLY A 286 7.08 -27.25 0.78
N VAL A 287 7.38 -26.34 -0.13
CA VAL A 287 8.73 -26.08 -0.66
C VAL A 287 9.35 -24.89 0.07
N SER A 288 9.13 -23.66 -0.39
CA SER A 288 9.61 -22.43 0.26
C SER A 288 8.64 -21.88 1.30
N VAL A 289 7.37 -22.23 1.23
CA VAL A 289 6.33 -21.87 2.20
C VAL A 289 6.09 -23.07 3.11
N LYS A 290 6.71 -23.07 4.29
CA LYS A 290 6.64 -24.20 5.21
C LYS A 290 5.27 -24.26 5.90
N PRO A 291 4.59 -25.44 5.98
CA PRO A 291 3.27 -25.59 6.60
C PRO A 291 3.22 -25.12 8.06
N ASP A 292 4.26 -25.41 8.86
CA ASP A 292 4.29 -25.01 10.28
C ASP A 292 4.38 -23.50 10.46
N TYR A 293 5.07 -22.79 9.55
CA TYR A 293 5.08 -21.34 9.52
C TYR A 293 3.68 -20.77 9.26
N ILE A 294 2.94 -21.33 8.31
CA ILE A 294 1.57 -20.91 8.01
C ILE A 294 0.65 -21.17 9.21
N LYS A 295 0.76 -22.36 9.87
CA LYS A 295 -0.02 -22.67 11.08
C LYS A 295 0.22 -21.66 12.21
N SER A 296 1.49 -21.26 12.43
CA SER A 296 1.82 -20.23 13.42
C SER A 296 1.16 -18.89 13.07
N LYS A 297 1.17 -18.49 11.78
CA LYS A 297 0.56 -17.24 11.34
C LYS A 297 -0.97 -17.24 11.42
N ILE A 298 -1.62 -18.39 11.24
CA ILE A 298 -3.06 -18.56 11.45
C ILE A 298 -3.40 -18.36 12.94
N ALA A 299 -2.63 -18.96 13.86
CA ALA A 299 -2.85 -18.78 15.28
C ALA A 299 -2.79 -17.28 15.66
N GLU A 300 -1.77 -16.55 15.17
CA GLU A 300 -1.67 -15.10 15.36
C GLU A 300 -2.86 -14.34 14.74
N ALA A 301 -3.33 -14.75 13.56
CA ALA A 301 -4.42 -14.09 12.83
C ALA A 301 -5.79 -14.28 13.50
N ARG A 302 -5.97 -15.36 14.25
CA ARG A 302 -7.21 -15.61 15.03
C ARG A 302 -7.36 -14.67 16.22
N GLU A 303 -6.23 -14.17 16.76
CA GLU A 303 -6.21 -13.29 17.94
C GLU A 303 -6.44 -11.81 17.62
N SER A 304 -6.31 -11.39 16.35
CA SER A 304 -6.38 -9.96 15.99
C SER A 304 -6.80 -9.77 14.55
N GLY A 305 -7.78 -8.91 14.32
CA GLY A 305 -8.24 -8.52 12.97
C GLY A 305 -7.11 -7.97 12.11
N VAL A 306 -6.23 -7.14 12.69
CA VAL A 306 -5.03 -6.59 12.02
C VAL A 306 -4.09 -7.68 11.54
N LYS A 307 -3.83 -8.69 12.39
CA LYS A 307 -2.99 -9.82 12.02
C LYS A 307 -3.65 -10.70 10.97
N LYS A 308 -4.98 -10.84 11.02
CA LYS A 308 -5.77 -11.54 10.00
C LYS A 308 -5.65 -10.85 8.64
N ASP A 309 -5.83 -9.53 8.56
CA ASP A 309 -5.67 -8.78 7.31
C ASP A 309 -4.27 -8.90 6.74
N SER A 310 -3.25 -8.77 7.60
CA SER A 310 -1.86 -9.01 7.20
C SER A 310 -1.63 -10.43 6.68
N PHE A 311 -2.28 -11.43 7.27
CA PHE A 311 -2.23 -12.82 6.81
C PHE A 311 -2.91 -12.98 5.45
N MET A 312 -4.12 -12.43 5.29
CA MET A 312 -4.89 -12.46 4.04
C MET A 312 -4.06 -11.87 2.87
N ILE A 313 -3.42 -10.73 3.07
CA ILE A 313 -2.61 -10.07 2.04
C ILE A 313 -1.33 -10.86 1.76
N LYS A 314 -0.53 -11.14 2.79
CA LYS A 314 0.83 -11.66 2.63
C LYS A 314 0.91 -13.13 2.31
N HIS A 315 -0.08 -13.94 2.77
CA HIS A 315 -0.06 -15.39 2.67
C HIS A 315 -1.18 -15.98 1.80
N LEU A 316 -2.27 -15.25 1.61
CA LEU A 316 -3.37 -15.67 0.72
C LEU A 316 -3.53 -14.78 -0.51
N ASN A 317 -2.77 -13.68 -0.59
CA ASN A 317 -2.78 -12.75 -1.72
C ASN A 317 -4.17 -12.18 -2.00
N VAL A 318 -4.89 -11.86 -0.93
CA VAL A 318 -6.21 -11.24 -0.99
C VAL A 318 -6.06 -9.74 -0.82
N TRP A 319 -6.56 -8.98 -1.77
CA TRP A 319 -6.68 -7.53 -1.60
C TRP A 319 -7.78 -7.24 -0.58
N THR A 320 -7.40 -6.59 0.48
CA THR A 320 -8.33 -6.12 1.51
C THR A 320 -8.54 -4.63 1.33
N ASP A 321 -9.76 -4.16 1.58
CA ASP A 321 -10.00 -2.73 1.75
C ASP A 321 -9.60 -2.31 3.17
N SER A 322 -8.56 -2.93 3.72
CA SER A 322 -8.07 -2.52 5.02
C SER A 322 -7.40 -1.14 4.92
N TYR A 323 -8.20 -0.13 4.68
CA TYR A 323 -8.20 0.98 5.61
C TYR A 323 -8.46 0.30 6.96
N GLN A 324 -7.44 0.13 7.79
CA GLN A 324 -7.67 -0.25 9.18
C GLN A 324 -8.66 0.79 9.68
N THR A 325 -9.91 0.39 9.87
CA THR A 325 -10.83 1.17 10.67
C THR A 325 -10.11 1.29 12.00
N TRP A 326 -9.60 2.44 12.30
CA TRP A 326 -8.80 2.70 13.49
C TRP A 326 -9.54 2.22 14.74
N VAL A 327 -10.82 2.62 14.82
CA VAL A 327 -11.75 2.23 15.88
C VAL A 327 -13.06 1.80 15.23
N SER A 328 -13.72 0.78 15.74
CA SER A 328 -14.98 0.31 15.17
C SER A 328 -16.10 1.36 15.34
N SER A 329 -17.07 1.38 14.41
CA SER A 329 -18.25 2.26 14.55
C SER A 329 -19.00 2.00 15.86
N THR A 330 -19.07 0.75 16.29
CA THR A 330 -19.70 0.36 17.56
C THR A 330 -18.99 0.98 18.77
N ASP A 331 -17.65 1.05 18.76
CA ASP A 331 -16.88 1.67 19.83
C ASP A 331 -17.07 3.19 19.84
N ILE A 332 -17.12 3.81 18.66
CA ILE A 332 -17.39 5.26 18.54
C ILE A 332 -18.80 5.59 19.00
N ASP A 333 -19.82 4.85 18.57
CA ASP A 333 -21.21 5.08 18.99
C ASP A 333 -21.38 4.92 20.52
N ARG A 334 -20.61 4.03 21.14
CA ARG A 334 -20.61 3.83 22.59
C ARG A 334 -20.04 5.04 23.35
N VAL A 335 -18.95 5.65 22.87
CA VAL A 335 -18.31 6.79 23.53
C VAL A 335 -18.86 8.15 23.07
N ASN A 336 -19.50 8.24 21.90
CA ASN A 336 -20.13 9.46 21.38
C ASN A 336 -21.61 9.55 21.84
N CYS A 337 -21.82 9.48 23.14
CA CYS A 337 -23.14 9.35 23.76
C CYS A 337 -23.70 10.69 24.30
N GLY A 338 -22.95 11.78 24.18
CA GLY A 338 -23.37 13.10 24.62
C GLY A 338 -22.99 13.42 26.08
N PHE A 339 -22.64 14.67 26.34
CA PHE A 339 -22.45 15.25 27.66
C PHE A 339 -22.54 16.78 27.56
N GLU A 340 -22.74 17.46 28.71
CA GLU A 340 -22.60 18.91 28.81
C GLU A 340 -21.52 19.26 29.83
N PRO A 341 -20.54 20.12 29.46
CA PRO A 341 -19.50 20.57 30.38
C PRO A 341 -20.04 21.47 31.50
N GLU A 342 -19.45 21.36 32.69
CA GLU A 342 -19.76 22.27 33.79
C GLU A 342 -19.25 23.69 33.53
N TYR A 343 -20.00 24.72 33.89
CA TYR A 343 -19.55 26.11 33.79
C TYR A 343 -18.28 26.33 34.62
N GLY A 344 -17.30 27.04 34.03
CA GLY A 344 -15.99 27.29 34.64
C GLY A 344 -15.01 26.12 34.59
N ALA A 345 -15.38 24.97 33.98
CA ALA A 345 -14.50 23.83 33.87
C ALA A 345 -13.23 24.16 33.06
N VAL A 346 -12.10 23.56 33.47
CA VAL A 346 -10.84 23.67 32.74
C VAL A 346 -10.86 22.71 31.53
N CYS A 347 -10.42 23.21 30.37
CA CYS A 347 -10.28 22.38 29.18
C CYS A 347 -8.98 22.63 28.42
N TYR A 348 -8.57 21.64 27.66
CA TYR A 348 -7.46 21.63 26.73
C TYR A 348 -8.02 21.54 25.32
N ALA A 349 -7.56 22.38 24.40
CA ALA A 349 -8.15 22.43 23.07
C ALA A 349 -7.19 21.91 21.99
N GLY A 350 -7.76 21.34 20.93
CA GLY A 350 -7.07 21.00 19.69
C GLY A 350 -7.76 21.70 18.53
N LEU A 351 -7.00 22.36 17.67
CA LEU A 351 -7.50 23.14 16.55
C LEU A 351 -6.83 22.71 15.24
N ASP A 352 -7.61 22.12 14.32
CA ASP A 352 -7.19 21.80 12.97
C ASP A 352 -7.79 22.82 11.99
N LEU A 353 -6.96 23.76 11.50
CA LEU A 353 -7.35 24.84 10.61
C LEU A 353 -7.16 24.43 9.14
N ALA A 354 -8.23 24.45 8.37
CA ALA A 354 -8.18 24.22 6.93
C ALA A 354 -7.66 25.44 6.16
N SER A 355 -6.71 25.22 5.24
CA SER A 355 -6.15 26.29 4.38
C SER A 355 -7.02 26.64 3.18
N SER A 356 -7.85 25.71 2.69
CA SER A 356 -8.69 25.95 1.50
C SER A 356 -9.84 24.95 1.41
N GLY A 357 -11.06 25.43 1.59
CA GLY A 357 -12.29 24.68 1.22
C GLY A 357 -12.47 23.31 1.89
N ASP A 358 -11.86 23.09 3.05
CA ASP A 358 -11.97 21.89 3.86
C ASP A 358 -12.64 22.19 5.20
N PHE A 359 -12.92 21.17 6.02
CA PHE A 359 -13.38 21.38 7.38
C PHE A 359 -12.30 22.03 8.24
N THR A 360 -12.73 22.96 9.08
CA THR A 360 -11.98 23.34 10.27
C THR A 360 -12.67 22.75 11.48
N ALA A 361 -11.89 22.18 12.41
CA ALA A 361 -12.41 21.54 13.60
C ALA A 361 -11.69 22.05 14.86
N LEU A 362 -12.49 22.34 15.89
CA LEU A 362 -12.04 22.65 17.24
C LEU A 362 -12.59 21.60 18.18
N ALA A 363 -11.72 20.96 18.99
CA ALA A 363 -12.09 20.02 20.03
C ALA A 363 -11.71 20.58 21.41
N LEU A 364 -12.64 20.61 22.35
CA LEU A 364 -12.42 21.00 23.75
C LEU A 364 -12.46 19.76 24.62
N ASN A 365 -11.35 19.42 25.26
CA ASN A 365 -11.19 18.26 26.11
C ASN A 365 -11.20 18.65 27.59
N PHE A 366 -12.24 18.28 28.29
CA PHE A 366 -12.43 18.46 29.73
C PHE A 366 -11.96 17.20 30.45
N PHE A 367 -10.77 17.23 31.02
CA PHE A 367 -10.20 16.09 31.74
C PHE A 367 -10.52 16.19 33.23
N LYS A 368 -11.25 15.20 33.77
CA LYS A 368 -11.62 15.14 35.18
C LYS A 368 -11.77 13.69 35.62
N ASP A 369 -11.22 13.33 36.78
CA ASP A 369 -11.32 12.01 37.39
C ASP A 369 -10.89 10.83 36.48
N GLY A 370 -9.84 11.05 35.67
CA GLY A 370 -9.30 10.05 34.76
C GLY A 370 -10.16 9.81 33.49
N VAL A 371 -11.16 10.66 33.25
CA VAL A 371 -12.05 10.58 32.08
C VAL A 371 -11.95 11.85 31.26
N HIS A 372 -11.70 11.70 29.97
CA HIS A 372 -11.72 12.77 28.98
C HIS A 372 -13.15 12.99 28.46
N ARG A 373 -13.61 14.25 28.42
CA ARG A 373 -14.90 14.62 27.83
C ARG A 373 -14.66 15.63 26.73
N VAL A 374 -14.97 15.26 25.47
CA VAL A 374 -14.56 16.06 24.30
C VAL A 374 -15.78 16.63 23.59
N LYS A 375 -15.86 17.97 23.51
CA LYS A 375 -16.90 18.73 22.79
C LYS A 375 -16.31 19.27 21.50
N PHE A 376 -17.07 19.17 20.37
CA PHE A 376 -16.59 19.52 19.04
C PHE A 376 -17.32 20.71 18.44
N PHE A 377 -16.59 21.51 17.66
CA PHE A 377 -17.11 22.60 16.84
C PHE A 377 -16.56 22.43 15.42
N TYR A 378 -17.42 22.44 14.43
CA TYR A 378 -17.07 22.27 13.04
C TYR A 378 -17.45 23.50 12.22
N TYR A 379 -16.55 23.92 11.32
CA TYR A 379 -16.76 25.05 10.43
C TYR A 379 -16.54 24.64 8.99
N LEU A 380 -17.40 25.12 8.08
CA LEU A 380 -17.32 24.80 6.66
C LEU A 380 -17.73 26.02 5.82
N PRO A 381 -16.96 26.39 4.75
CA PRO A 381 -17.33 27.51 3.89
C PRO A 381 -18.55 27.20 3.01
N GLU A 382 -19.43 28.20 2.82
CA GLU A 382 -20.69 28.07 2.09
C GLU A 382 -20.50 27.54 0.67
N GLU A 383 -19.48 28.00 -0.05
CA GLU A 383 -19.24 27.57 -1.43
C GLU A 383 -18.87 26.08 -1.51
N LYS A 384 -18.19 25.54 -0.49
CA LYS A 384 -17.90 24.13 -0.40
C LYS A 384 -19.15 23.29 -0.19
N VAL A 385 -20.08 23.76 0.66
CA VAL A 385 -21.37 23.10 0.89
C VAL A 385 -22.16 22.98 -0.41
N ARG A 386 -22.14 24.02 -1.26
CA ARG A 386 -22.83 24.03 -2.56
C ARG A 386 -22.22 23.06 -3.57
N GLN A 387 -20.90 22.84 -3.51
CA GLN A 387 -20.16 21.99 -4.44
C GLN A 387 -20.16 20.51 -4.05
N TRP A 388 -20.59 20.15 -2.83
CA TRP A 388 -20.52 18.78 -2.36
C TRP A 388 -21.53 17.87 -3.07
N PRO A 389 -21.08 16.77 -3.72
CA PRO A 389 -21.95 15.94 -4.55
C PRO A 389 -22.81 14.97 -3.74
N GLY A 390 -23.99 14.64 -4.27
CA GLY A 390 -24.80 13.48 -3.91
C GLY A 390 -25.24 13.39 -2.45
N GLY A 391 -25.43 12.17 -1.97
CA GLY A 391 -25.99 11.88 -0.65
C GLY A 391 -25.23 12.45 0.54
N ILE A 392 -23.89 12.52 0.49
CA ILE A 392 -23.09 13.16 1.56
C ILE A 392 -23.35 14.68 1.61
N GLY A 393 -23.58 15.33 0.47
CA GLY A 393 -23.93 16.74 0.43
C GLY A 393 -25.29 17.05 1.07
N GLU A 394 -26.26 16.13 0.98
CA GLU A 394 -27.54 16.24 1.67
C GLU A 394 -27.35 16.10 3.19
N GLN A 395 -26.59 15.12 3.61
CA GLN A 395 -26.28 14.88 5.02
C GLN A 395 -25.53 16.08 5.66
N VAL A 396 -24.57 16.69 4.97
CA VAL A 396 -23.88 17.90 5.44
C VAL A 396 -24.85 19.08 5.59
N ARG A 397 -25.79 19.26 4.66
CA ARG A 397 -26.82 20.30 4.78
C ARG A 397 -27.76 20.08 5.95
N ASP A 398 -28.11 18.82 6.22
CA ASP A 398 -28.89 18.46 7.41
C ASP A 398 -28.13 18.79 8.70
N TRP A 399 -26.84 18.44 8.79
CA TRP A 399 -26.00 18.77 9.94
C TRP A 399 -25.82 20.29 10.15
N ILE A 400 -25.78 21.09 9.07
CA ILE A 400 -25.78 22.56 9.18
C ILE A 400 -27.13 23.07 9.72
N ARG A 401 -28.25 22.58 9.17
CA ARG A 401 -29.58 22.93 9.63
C ARG A 401 -29.79 22.61 11.10
N ASP A 402 -29.29 21.45 11.53
CA ASP A 402 -29.44 20.94 12.89
C ASP A 402 -28.39 21.53 13.87
N GLY A 403 -27.49 22.41 13.39
CA GLY A 403 -26.54 23.17 14.20
C GLY A 403 -25.24 22.43 14.55
N PHE A 404 -24.98 21.25 13.96
CA PHE A 404 -23.75 20.49 14.18
C PHE A 404 -22.53 21.05 13.41
N ILE A 405 -22.76 21.85 12.39
CA ILE A 405 -21.73 22.51 11.59
C ILE A 405 -22.07 24.00 11.47
N THR A 406 -21.12 24.88 11.77
CA THR A 406 -21.22 26.31 11.52
C THR A 406 -20.78 26.62 10.09
N MET A 407 -21.71 27.11 9.26
CA MET A 407 -21.39 27.56 7.90
C MET A 407 -20.77 28.94 7.95
N THR A 408 -19.59 29.12 7.32
CA THR A 408 -18.95 30.43 7.18
C THR A 408 -19.16 31.00 5.76
N PRO A 409 -19.28 32.32 5.56
CA PRO A 409 -19.47 32.89 4.24
C PRO A 409 -18.21 32.73 3.36
N GLY A 410 -18.40 32.67 2.02
CA GLY A 410 -17.30 32.69 1.05
C GLY A 410 -16.76 31.33 0.65
N LYS A 411 -15.51 31.34 0.10
CA LYS A 411 -14.84 30.19 -0.50
C LYS A 411 -13.90 29.45 0.46
N THR A 412 -13.41 30.15 1.46
CA THR A 412 -12.51 29.65 2.51
C THR A 412 -13.17 29.85 3.86
N THR A 413 -12.76 29.05 4.85
CA THR A 413 -13.25 29.22 6.22
C THR A 413 -12.88 30.63 6.73
N ASP A 414 -13.87 31.37 7.17
CA ASP A 414 -13.67 32.65 7.80
C ASP A 414 -13.28 32.48 9.26
N TYR A 415 -12.02 32.77 9.57
CA TYR A 415 -11.45 32.58 10.90
C TYR A 415 -12.01 33.55 11.96
N GLU A 416 -12.70 34.62 11.58
CA GLU A 416 -13.39 35.49 12.54
C GLU A 416 -14.53 34.76 13.26
N TYR A 417 -15.15 33.76 12.63
CA TYR A 417 -16.15 32.91 13.27
C TYR A 417 -15.53 32.06 14.36
N ILE A 418 -14.35 31.49 14.12
CA ILE A 418 -13.62 30.66 15.08
C ILE A 418 -13.13 31.51 16.25
N GLU A 419 -12.57 32.69 15.98
CA GLU A 419 -12.15 33.67 16.98
C GLU A 419 -13.31 34.04 17.90
N ARG A 420 -14.45 34.47 17.32
CA ARG A 420 -15.65 34.83 18.07
C ARG A 420 -16.12 33.68 18.98
N ASP A 421 -16.11 32.45 18.47
CA ASP A 421 -16.57 31.29 19.23
C ASP A 421 -15.56 30.91 20.32
N LEU A 422 -14.24 31.00 20.07
CA LEU A 422 -13.21 30.83 21.10
C LEU A 422 -13.32 31.87 22.23
N LEU A 423 -13.60 33.14 21.91
CA LEU A 423 -13.83 34.18 22.90
C LEU A 423 -15.06 33.87 23.77
N LYS A 424 -16.17 33.43 23.16
CA LYS A 424 -17.36 32.99 23.90
C LYS A 424 -17.10 31.74 24.76
N ILE A 425 -16.28 30.82 24.27
CA ILE A 425 -15.87 29.63 25.00
C ILE A 425 -15.09 30.03 26.25
N SER A 426 -14.17 31.00 26.13
CA SER A 426 -13.38 31.51 27.28
C SER A 426 -14.19 32.29 28.33
N GLU A 427 -15.40 32.77 27.98
CA GLU A 427 -16.33 33.33 28.96
C GLU A 427 -16.99 32.24 29.81
N ASN A 428 -17.14 31.02 29.29
CA ASN A 428 -17.84 29.93 29.95
C ASN A 428 -16.89 28.89 30.59
N TYR A 429 -15.66 28.73 30.06
CA TYR A 429 -14.70 27.70 30.43
C TYR A 429 -13.29 28.31 30.57
N THR A 430 -12.44 27.69 31.34
CA THR A 430 -11.03 28.03 31.41
C THR A 430 -10.25 27.24 30.38
N VAL A 431 -9.93 27.87 29.23
CA VAL A 431 -9.12 27.23 28.19
C VAL A 431 -7.65 27.32 28.57
N HIS A 432 -7.07 26.19 29.03
CA HIS A 432 -5.69 26.14 29.55
C HIS A 432 -4.66 26.28 28.43
N SER A 433 -4.82 25.52 27.34
CA SER A 433 -3.97 25.58 26.13
C SER A 433 -4.74 25.15 24.88
N ILE A 434 -4.25 25.60 23.72
CA ILE A 434 -4.79 25.26 22.40
C ILE A 434 -3.65 24.74 21.53
N GLY A 435 -3.60 23.42 21.31
CA GLY A 435 -2.69 22.78 20.36
C GLY A 435 -3.16 22.98 18.91
N PHE A 436 -2.27 23.44 18.02
CA PHE A 436 -2.60 23.70 16.62
C PHE A 436 -1.45 23.35 15.67
N ASP A 437 -1.76 23.05 14.39
CA ASP A 437 -0.71 22.85 13.38
C ASP A 437 -0.14 24.20 12.92
N PRO A 438 1.16 24.48 13.14
CA PRO A 438 1.75 25.79 12.82
C PRO A 438 1.84 26.07 11.31
N TYR A 439 1.61 25.10 10.43
CA TYR A 439 1.84 25.25 8.98
C TYR A 439 0.98 26.36 8.34
N ASN A 440 -0.29 26.51 8.75
CA ASN A 440 -1.21 27.51 8.18
C ASN A 440 -1.85 28.45 9.22
N ALA A 441 -1.52 28.31 10.49
CA ALA A 441 -2.27 28.94 11.58
C ALA A 441 -1.51 30.03 12.34
N LYS A 442 -0.24 30.35 11.99
CA LYS A 442 0.59 31.30 12.74
C LYS A 442 -0.01 32.69 12.92
N GLN A 443 -0.68 33.23 11.88
CA GLN A 443 -1.31 34.54 11.98
C GLN A 443 -2.53 34.51 12.92
N PHE A 444 -3.32 33.44 12.84
CA PHE A 444 -4.47 33.23 13.71
C PHE A 444 -4.01 33.02 15.17
N ALA A 445 -2.99 32.21 15.38
CA ALA A 445 -2.40 31.97 16.72
C ALA A 445 -1.91 33.28 17.35
N ALA A 446 -1.12 34.08 16.64
CA ALA A 446 -0.66 35.38 17.13
C ALA A 446 -1.81 36.33 17.49
N LYS A 447 -2.94 36.29 16.76
CA LYS A 447 -4.14 37.06 17.08
C LYS A 447 -4.80 36.56 18.38
N MET A 448 -4.89 35.23 18.56
CA MET A 448 -5.46 34.62 19.77
C MET A 448 -4.59 34.86 21.01
N GLU A 449 -3.27 34.88 20.86
CA GLU A 449 -2.33 35.25 21.95
C GLU A 449 -2.54 36.68 22.43
N VAL A 450 -2.86 37.63 21.53
CA VAL A 450 -3.23 39.00 21.91
C VAL A 450 -4.49 39.02 22.79
N HIS A 451 -5.41 38.08 22.59
CA HIS A 451 -6.59 37.90 23.44
C HIS A 451 -6.30 37.11 24.72
N GLY A 452 -5.03 36.77 25.02
CA GLY A 452 -4.61 36.07 26.23
C GLY A 452 -4.76 34.55 26.16
N MET A 453 -4.97 33.97 25.00
CA MET A 453 -5.05 32.51 24.82
C MET A 453 -3.65 31.88 24.72
N ASN A 454 -3.45 30.73 25.35
CA ASN A 454 -2.20 29.98 25.30
C ASN A 454 -2.15 29.07 24.09
N MET A 455 -1.59 29.57 22.98
CA MET A 455 -1.44 28.84 21.73
C MET A 455 -0.16 28.01 21.72
N ARG A 456 -0.25 26.71 21.41
CA ARG A 456 0.89 25.79 21.39
C ARG A 456 1.07 25.13 20.02
N ASP A 457 2.28 25.20 19.48
CA ASP A 457 2.65 24.49 18.24
C ASP A 457 2.54 22.97 18.45
N PHE A 458 1.63 22.33 17.75
CA PHE A 458 1.44 20.88 17.77
C PHE A 458 1.81 20.27 16.41
N GLY A 459 3.04 19.76 16.29
CA GLY A 459 3.54 19.20 15.04
C GLY A 459 2.79 17.94 14.62
N GLN A 460 2.33 17.91 13.37
CA GLN A 460 1.69 16.70 12.79
C GLN A 460 2.69 15.66 12.23
N GLY A 461 3.98 15.75 12.55
CA GLY A 461 4.98 14.71 12.23
C GLY A 461 4.66 13.40 12.95
N ILE A 462 4.92 12.25 12.28
CA ILE A 462 4.54 10.93 12.82
C ILE A 462 5.12 10.65 14.21
N THR A 463 6.31 11.13 14.51
CA THR A 463 6.97 10.95 15.81
C THR A 463 6.30 11.75 16.94
N VAL A 464 5.68 12.89 16.63
CA VAL A 464 4.98 13.75 17.60
C VAL A 464 3.56 13.25 17.83
N ILE A 465 2.80 13.01 16.73
CA ILE A 465 1.37 12.68 16.81
C ILE A 465 1.10 11.23 17.20
N SER A 466 2.10 10.32 17.09
CA SER A 466 1.91 8.89 17.32
C SER A 466 1.47 8.57 18.76
N HIS A 467 2.08 9.17 19.75
CA HIS A 467 1.73 8.92 21.15
C HIS A 467 0.30 9.38 21.48
N PRO A 468 -0.11 10.63 21.20
CA PRO A 468 -1.50 11.06 21.39
C PRO A 468 -2.51 10.24 20.59
N THR A 469 -2.16 9.78 19.36
CA THR A 469 -3.04 8.91 18.56
C THR A 469 -3.30 7.56 19.26
N LYS A 470 -2.25 6.90 19.76
CA LYS A 470 -2.37 5.64 20.51
C LYS A 470 -3.15 5.81 21.80
N MET A 471 -2.90 6.90 22.52
CA MET A 471 -3.64 7.22 23.75
C MET A 471 -5.13 7.45 23.46
N THR A 472 -5.48 8.17 22.39
CA THR A 472 -6.88 8.37 22.01
C THR A 472 -7.56 7.04 21.69
N GLU A 473 -6.87 6.12 20.98
CA GLU A 473 -7.36 4.76 20.74
C GLU A 473 -7.61 4.00 22.05
N GLU A 474 -6.65 4.01 22.96
CA GLU A 474 -6.77 3.36 24.27
C GLU A 474 -7.92 3.93 25.11
N LEU A 475 -8.11 5.24 25.12
CA LEU A 475 -9.20 5.91 25.81
C LEU A 475 -10.57 5.49 25.27
N ILE A 476 -10.71 5.37 23.94
CA ILE A 476 -11.94 4.90 23.30
C ILE A 476 -12.22 3.43 23.67
N LEU A 477 -11.21 2.56 23.56
CA LEU A 477 -11.35 1.13 23.83
C LEU A 477 -11.59 0.83 25.34
N SER A 478 -11.13 1.70 26.24
CA SER A 478 -11.28 1.54 27.70
C SER A 478 -12.43 2.34 28.29
N ASP A 479 -13.31 2.95 27.50
CA ASP A 479 -14.43 3.80 27.91
C ASP A 479 -14.03 5.01 28.79
N LYS A 480 -12.78 5.49 28.61
CA LYS A 480 -12.23 6.65 29.33
C LYS A 480 -12.33 7.95 28.54
N ILE A 481 -13.03 7.96 27.42
CA ILE A 481 -13.39 9.15 26.68
C ILE A 481 -14.89 9.18 26.44
N ILE A 482 -15.51 10.35 26.56
CA ILE A 482 -16.91 10.60 26.25
C ILE A 482 -16.96 11.76 25.27
N MET A 483 -17.67 11.61 24.16
CA MET A 483 -17.84 12.66 23.15
C MET A 483 -19.26 13.23 23.21
N ASP A 484 -19.44 14.43 22.64
CA ASP A 484 -20.64 15.26 22.81
C ASP A 484 -21.89 14.81 22.04
N GLY A 485 -21.86 13.65 21.39
CA GLY A 485 -22.99 13.12 20.64
C GLY A 485 -23.12 13.72 19.23
N ASN A 486 -22.15 14.49 18.76
CA ASN A 486 -22.17 15.11 17.44
C ASN A 486 -22.04 14.05 16.33
N PRO A 487 -23.02 13.94 15.40
CA PRO A 487 -22.98 12.93 14.33
C PRO A 487 -21.84 13.15 13.32
N VAL A 488 -21.35 14.40 13.16
CA VAL A 488 -20.19 14.72 12.33
C VAL A 488 -18.94 14.04 12.87
N THR A 489 -18.82 13.95 14.21
CA THR A 489 -17.72 13.27 14.89
C THR A 489 -17.72 11.77 14.56
N SER A 490 -18.84 11.07 14.74
CA SER A 490 -18.94 9.63 14.37
C SER A 490 -18.59 9.40 12.90
N TRP A 491 -19.10 10.25 12.00
CA TRP A 491 -18.77 10.16 10.58
C TRP A 491 -17.28 10.38 10.32
N MET A 492 -16.63 11.37 10.94
CA MET A 492 -15.19 11.61 10.74
C MET A 492 -14.33 10.48 11.30
N PHE A 493 -14.67 9.90 12.45
CA PHE A 493 -13.98 8.73 12.99
C PHE A 493 -14.10 7.51 12.07
N SER A 494 -15.25 7.30 11.41
CA SER A 494 -15.45 6.22 10.44
C SER A 494 -14.59 6.37 9.17
N ASN A 495 -14.10 7.57 8.87
CA ASN A 495 -13.24 7.87 7.72
C ASN A 495 -11.74 7.70 8.00
N VAL A 496 -11.36 7.42 9.26
CA VAL A 496 -9.96 7.37 9.68
C VAL A 496 -9.20 6.26 8.99
N VAL A 497 -8.04 6.59 8.48
CA VAL A 497 -7.03 5.67 7.96
C VAL A 497 -5.76 5.84 8.78
N ILE A 498 -5.22 4.75 9.30
CA ILE A 498 -3.97 4.75 10.04
C ILE A 498 -2.81 4.34 9.12
N TYR A 499 -1.77 5.16 9.14
CA TYR A 499 -0.46 4.82 8.62
C TYR A 499 0.45 4.39 9.79
N THR A 500 1.15 3.28 9.63
CA THR A 500 2.15 2.78 10.60
C THR A 500 3.52 2.74 9.93
N ASP A 501 4.53 3.34 10.57
CA ASP A 501 5.91 3.29 10.08
C ASP A 501 6.64 2.01 10.54
N ALA A 502 7.93 1.88 10.15
CA ALA A 502 8.75 0.73 10.51
C ALA A 502 9.04 0.62 12.03
N ASN A 503 8.93 1.72 12.77
CA ASN A 503 9.13 1.80 14.21
C ASN A 503 7.83 1.64 15.01
N LEU A 504 6.74 1.24 14.34
CA LEU A 504 5.40 1.11 14.92
C LEU A 504 4.79 2.43 15.39
N ASN A 505 5.26 3.57 14.90
CA ASN A 505 4.56 4.83 15.09
C ASN A 505 3.34 4.86 14.19
N ILE A 506 2.23 5.41 14.70
CA ILE A 506 0.98 5.52 13.96
C ILE A 506 0.60 6.98 13.74
N LYS A 507 -0.09 7.25 12.64
CA LYS A 507 -0.61 8.57 12.30
C LYS A 507 -1.92 8.43 11.52
N VAL A 508 -2.91 9.26 11.87
CA VAL A 508 -4.10 9.45 11.03
C VAL A 508 -3.68 10.13 9.72
N ILE A 509 -4.07 9.55 8.60
CA ILE A 509 -3.88 10.15 7.28
C ILE A 509 -5.21 10.45 6.62
N LYS A 510 -5.26 11.55 5.85
CA LYS A 510 -6.45 11.91 5.06
C LYS A 510 -6.61 10.91 3.90
N SER A 511 -7.83 10.43 3.71
CA SER A 511 -8.17 9.60 2.55
C SER A 511 -7.94 10.37 1.24
N LYS A 512 -7.62 9.66 0.17
CA LYS A 512 -7.60 10.25 -1.18
C LYS A 512 -9.00 10.60 -1.70
N ASP A 513 -10.04 10.02 -1.11
CA ASP A 513 -11.42 10.40 -1.38
C ASP A 513 -11.71 11.78 -0.77
N PRO A 514 -11.98 12.81 -1.59
CA PRO A 514 -12.21 14.17 -1.11
C PRO A 514 -13.47 14.31 -0.23
N ASN A 515 -14.33 13.29 -0.23
CA ASN A 515 -15.55 13.26 0.59
C ASN A 515 -15.31 12.65 1.98
N LYS A 516 -14.15 12.05 2.25
CA LYS A 516 -13.80 11.47 3.54
C LYS A 516 -12.94 12.45 4.33
N LYS A 517 -13.49 12.98 5.41
CA LYS A 517 -12.87 13.99 6.27
C LYS A 517 -12.53 13.40 7.64
N VAL A 518 -11.43 13.90 8.24
CA VAL A 518 -10.90 13.44 9.54
C VAL A 518 -10.45 14.58 10.44
N ASP A 519 -10.77 15.81 10.07
CA ASP A 519 -10.26 17.04 10.72
C ASP A 519 -10.67 17.09 12.21
N GLY A 520 -11.89 16.65 12.55
CA GLY A 520 -12.33 16.51 13.95
C GLY A 520 -11.55 15.48 14.75
N VAL A 521 -11.11 14.41 14.09
CA VAL A 521 -10.27 13.38 14.73
C VAL A 521 -8.89 13.94 15.03
N ILE A 522 -8.30 14.70 14.11
CA ILE A 522 -7.01 15.39 14.33
C ILE A 522 -7.12 16.37 15.49
N ALA A 523 -8.18 17.21 15.51
CA ALA A 523 -8.44 18.13 16.62
C ALA A 523 -8.60 17.39 17.97
N CYS A 524 -9.32 16.26 17.99
CA CYS A 524 -9.45 15.41 19.17
C CYS A 524 -8.08 14.91 19.68
N ILE A 525 -7.26 14.34 18.79
CA ILE A 525 -5.92 13.82 19.13
C ILE A 525 -5.03 14.93 19.69
N MET A 526 -5.07 16.14 19.09
CA MET A 526 -4.32 17.29 19.62
C MET A 526 -4.80 17.70 21.00
N SER A 527 -6.13 17.74 21.26
CA SER A 527 -6.69 18.09 22.57
C SER A 527 -6.35 17.05 23.66
N VAL A 528 -6.28 15.76 23.29
CA VAL A 528 -5.81 14.68 24.19
C VAL A 528 -4.32 14.85 24.47
N GLY A 529 -3.50 15.17 23.45
CA GLY A 529 -2.08 15.43 23.62
C GLY A 529 -1.79 16.58 24.58
N GLU A 530 -2.51 17.71 24.46
CA GLU A 530 -2.38 18.86 25.37
C GLU A 530 -2.71 18.50 26.82
N ALA A 531 -3.76 17.69 27.03
CA ALA A 531 -4.16 17.28 28.38
C ALA A 531 -3.14 16.32 29.03
N ILE A 532 -2.50 15.43 28.25
CA ILE A 532 -1.50 14.48 28.74
C ILE A 532 -0.18 15.18 29.09
N ASP A 533 0.26 16.14 28.29
CA ASP A 533 1.48 16.89 28.52
C ASP A 533 1.44 17.64 29.84
N GLU A 534 0.28 18.15 30.26
CA GLU A 534 0.12 18.87 31.52
C GLU A 534 0.04 17.91 32.73
N ASP A 535 -0.68 16.78 32.61
CA ASP A 535 -0.73 15.76 33.67
C ASP A 535 0.66 15.19 34.00
N ASN A 536 1.54 15.10 33.00
CA ASN A 536 2.92 14.69 33.18
C ASN A 536 3.76 15.76 33.87
N LYS A 537 3.57 17.05 33.57
CA LYS A 537 4.27 18.15 34.22
C LYS A 537 3.90 18.28 35.71
N GLU A 538 2.61 18.17 36.03
CA GLU A 538 2.15 18.17 37.42
C GLU A 538 2.77 17.02 38.23
N LYS A 539 2.92 15.82 37.62
CA LYS A 539 3.58 14.68 38.27
C LYS A 539 5.08 14.89 38.48
N ASP A 540 5.78 15.56 37.57
CA ASP A 540 7.21 15.85 37.66
C ASP A 540 7.48 16.95 38.71
N GLU A 541 6.60 17.94 38.89
CA GLU A 541 6.71 18.96 39.95
C GLU A 541 6.56 18.39 41.36
N TRP A 542 5.87 17.25 41.54
CA TRP A 542 5.78 16.54 42.82
C TRP A 542 7.03 15.71 43.16
N TRP A 543 8.00 15.61 42.26
CA TRP A 543 9.23 14.80 42.42
C TRP A 543 10.51 15.65 42.57
N GLU A 544 10.46 16.90 43.07
CA GLU A 544 11.67 17.56 43.54
C GLU A 544 12.16 16.85 44.81
N PRO A 545 13.37 16.25 44.81
CA PRO A 545 13.92 15.65 46.01
C PRO A 545 14.16 16.79 47.02
N GLN A 546 13.49 16.75 48.16
CA GLN A 546 13.86 17.57 49.32
C GLN A 546 15.29 17.17 49.67
N VAL A 547 16.27 18.00 49.27
CA VAL A 547 17.64 17.90 49.70
C VAL A 547 17.64 18.32 51.18
N LEU A 548 17.77 17.33 52.07
CA LEU A 548 18.08 17.50 53.47
C LEU A 548 19.53 17.90 53.65
#